data_8410ee6bfd4bf7c612452cd8cf83e82b
#
_entry.id   8410ee6bfd4bf7c612452cd8cf83e82b
#
_cell.length_a   1.000
_cell.length_b   1.000
_cell.length_c   1.000
_cell.angle_alpha   90.00
_cell.angle_beta   90.00
_cell.angle_gamma   90.00
#
_symmetry.space_group_name_H-M   'P 1'
#
loop_
_entity.id
_entity.type
_entity.pdbx_description
1 polymer ?
#
loop_
_entity_poly.entity_id
_entity_poly.type
_entity_poly.pdbx_seq_one_letter_code
_entity_poly.pdbx_strand_id
1 'polypeptide(L)'
;MTPQQYVQDKAARSGSSFYYAFLFLPPPRRAAITAFYAFCREVDDVVDEVSDPAIAATKLAWWRREVATSFEGRPSHPVMQALQPIAAEF
;
A
#
# COMPACT_ATOMS: atom_id res chain seq x y z
N MET A 1 -12.94 -8.80 -3.54
CA MET A 1 -11.78 -8.69 -2.62
C MET A 1 -11.91 -7.41 -1.80
N THR A 2 -11.75 -7.51 -0.49
CA THR A 2 -11.77 -6.33 0.38
C THR A 2 -10.43 -5.60 0.32
N PRO A 3 -10.37 -4.31 0.75
CA PRO A 3 -9.09 -3.61 0.84
C PRO A 3 -8.08 -4.37 1.71
N GLN A 4 -8.53 -4.97 2.83
CA GLN A 4 -7.67 -5.72 3.72
C GLN A 4 -7.13 -6.98 3.04
N GLN A 5 -7.97 -7.67 2.28
CA GLN A 5 -7.53 -8.85 1.51
C GLN A 5 -6.54 -8.45 0.42
N TYR A 6 -6.73 -7.29 -0.21
CA TYR A 6 -5.83 -6.79 -1.24
C TYR A 6 -4.43 -6.56 -0.69
N VAL A 7 -4.32 -5.83 0.45
CA VAL A 7 -3.00 -5.54 1.02
C VAL A 7 -2.32 -6.79 1.55
N GLN A 8 -3.08 -7.72 2.11
CA GLN A 8 -2.58 -9.00 2.58
C GLN A 8 -1.99 -9.79 1.41
N ASP A 9 -2.71 -9.88 0.31
CA ASP A 9 -2.29 -10.60 -0.88
C ASP A 9 -1.05 -9.96 -1.51
N LYS A 10 -1.03 -8.62 -1.60
CA LYS A 10 0.10 -7.88 -2.15
C LYS A 10 1.36 -8.11 -1.31
N ALA A 11 1.25 -8.04 0.01
CA ALA A 11 2.37 -8.28 0.91
C ALA A 11 2.88 -9.71 0.81
N ALA A 12 1.97 -10.69 0.74
CA ALA A 12 2.34 -12.10 0.64
C ALA A 12 3.07 -12.39 -0.67
N ARG A 13 2.62 -11.79 -1.78
CA ARG A 13 3.20 -12.00 -3.11
C ARG A 13 4.57 -11.35 -3.28
N SER A 14 4.92 -10.39 -2.43
CA SER A 14 6.19 -9.69 -2.56
C SER A 14 7.39 -10.62 -2.37
N GLY A 15 7.19 -11.80 -1.76
CA GLY A 15 8.26 -12.74 -1.51
C GLY A 15 9.23 -12.31 -0.42
N SER A 16 8.91 -11.25 0.31
CA SER A 16 9.76 -10.73 1.36
C SER A 16 9.67 -11.58 2.63
N SER A 17 10.82 -11.86 3.24
CA SER A 17 10.86 -12.54 4.53
C SER A 17 10.24 -11.69 5.64
N PHE A 18 10.17 -10.37 5.46
CA PHE A 18 9.53 -9.48 6.42
C PHE A 18 8.04 -9.79 6.59
N TYR A 19 7.38 -10.26 5.53
CA TYR A 19 5.96 -10.62 5.62
C TYR A 19 5.72 -11.68 6.71
N TYR A 20 6.59 -12.66 6.80
CA TYR A 20 6.46 -13.72 7.81
C TYR A 20 6.64 -13.17 9.22
N ALA A 21 7.50 -12.17 9.38
CA ALA A 21 7.68 -11.50 10.67
C ALA A 21 6.40 -10.76 11.09
N PHE A 22 5.64 -10.22 10.14
CA PHE A 22 4.38 -9.52 10.44
C PHE A 22 3.36 -10.44 11.09
N LEU A 23 3.39 -11.73 10.79
CA LEU A 23 2.43 -12.70 11.32
C LEU A 23 2.55 -12.89 12.83
N PHE A 24 3.69 -12.52 13.42
CA PHE A 24 3.90 -12.60 14.85
C PHE A 24 3.41 -11.37 15.61
N LEU A 25 3.00 -10.32 14.90
CA LEU A 25 2.50 -9.10 15.54
C LEU A 25 1.05 -9.28 15.97
N PRO A 26 0.59 -8.56 17.03
CA PRO A 26 -0.82 -8.52 17.36
C PRO A 26 -1.66 -8.05 16.16
N PRO A 27 -2.91 -8.53 16.01
CA PRO A 27 -3.71 -8.24 14.82
C PRO A 27 -3.81 -6.76 14.41
N PRO A 28 -4.01 -5.79 15.33
CA PRO A 28 -4.07 -4.38 14.93
C PRO A 28 -2.75 -3.88 14.32
N ARG A 29 -1.63 -4.27 14.92
CA ARG A 29 -0.30 -3.87 14.42
C ARG A 29 0.03 -4.59 13.12
N ARG A 30 -0.35 -5.86 13.03
CA ARG A 30 -0.15 -6.64 11.80
C ARG A 30 -0.91 -6.01 10.64
N ALA A 31 -2.15 -5.61 10.85
CA ALA A 31 -2.96 -4.96 9.81
C ALA A 31 -2.31 -3.64 9.36
N ALA A 32 -1.82 -2.85 10.31
CA ALA A 32 -1.19 -1.57 10.03
C ALA A 32 0.08 -1.73 9.18
N ILE A 33 0.98 -2.62 9.61
CA ILE A 33 2.24 -2.80 8.90
C ILE A 33 2.03 -3.46 7.54
N THR A 34 1.05 -4.37 7.43
CA THR A 34 0.71 -5.02 6.17
C THR A 34 0.22 -3.98 5.15
N ALA A 35 -0.68 -3.09 5.56
CA ALA A 35 -1.20 -2.03 4.68
C ALA A 35 -0.09 -1.08 4.26
N PHE A 36 0.77 -0.67 5.18
CA PHE A 36 1.89 0.22 4.87
C PHE A 36 2.89 -0.46 3.93
N TYR A 37 3.22 -1.72 4.19
CA TYR A 37 4.13 -2.47 3.34
C TYR A 37 3.58 -2.62 1.92
N ALA A 38 2.28 -2.92 1.79
CA ALA A 38 1.64 -3.04 0.48
C ALA A 38 1.69 -1.71 -0.28
N PHE A 39 1.50 -0.58 0.41
CA PHE A 39 1.63 0.75 -0.19
C PHE A 39 3.04 0.95 -0.74
N CYS A 40 4.07 0.64 0.04
CA CYS A 40 5.45 0.78 -0.40
C CYS A 40 5.73 -0.08 -1.64
N ARG A 41 5.23 -1.31 -1.67
CA ARG A 41 5.42 -2.21 -2.82
C ARG A 41 4.72 -1.68 -4.07
N GLU A 42 3.53 -1.10 -3.93
CA GLU A 42 2.83 -0.51 -5.08
C GLU A 42 3.65 0.62 -5.71
N VAL A 43 4.23 1.49 -4.88
CA VAL A 43 5.04 2.61 -5.36
C VAL A 43 6.37 2.11 -5.95
N ASP A 44 7.02 1.16 -5.28
CA ASP A 44 8.27 0.57 -5.77
C ASP A 44 8.07 -0.10 -7.13
N ASP A 45 6.96 -0.81 -7.32
CA ASP A 45 6.67 -1.49 -8.58
C ASP A 45 6.56 -0.51 -9.74
N VAL A 46 6.08 0.71 -9.48
CA VAL A 46 6.05 1.77 -10.52
C VAL A 46 7.46 2.08 -11.02
N VAL A 47 8.42 2.18 -10.10
CA VAL A 47 9.80 2.50 -10.44
C VAL A 47 10.51 1.30 -11.08
N ASP A 48 10.29 0.09 -10.52
CA ASP A 48 11.04 -1.10 -10.91
C ASP A 48 10.51 -1.74 -12.20
N GLU A 49 9.19 -1.70 -12.44
CA GLU A 49 8.57 -2.42 -13.55
C GLU A 49 8.30 -1.55 -14.78
N VAL A 50 8.27 -0.23 -14.63
CA VAL A 50 8.01 0.69 -15.74
C VAL A 50 9.33 1.21 -16.27
N SER A 51 9.66 0.83 -17.52
CA SER A 51 10.93 1.22 -18.14
C SER A 51 10.90 2.63 -18.74
N ASP A 52 9.71 3.17 -19.04
CA ASP A 52 9.57 4.51 -19.60
C ASP A 52 9.47 5.55 -18.48
N PRO A 53 10.46 6.48 -18.37
CA PRO A 53 10.44 7.49 -17.31
C PRO A 53 9.20 8.38 -17.32
N ALA A 54 8.64 8.69 -18.48
CA ALA A 54 7.45 9.53 -18.58
C ALA A 54 6.22 8.82 -18.00
N ILE A 55 6.09 7.52 -18.27
CA ILE A 55 4.99 6.72 -17.73
C ILE A 55 5.16 6.56 -16.22
N ALA A 56 6.38 6.31 -15.75
CA ALA A 56 6.67 6.21 -14.32
C ALA A 56 6.31 7.52 -13.60
N ALA A 57 6.69 8.66 -14.16
CA ALA A 57 6.38 9.96 -13.58
C ALA A 57 4.88 10.20 -13.51
N THR A 58 4.12 9.80 -14.53
CA THR A 58 2.66 9.92 -14.55
C THR A 58 2.02 9.09 -13.45
N LYS A 59 2.48 7.84 -13.28
CA LYS A 59 1.96 6.96 -12.24
C LYS A 59 2.30 7.45 -10.84
N LEU A 60 3.51 7.99 -10.64
CA LEU A 60 3.90 8.56 -9.35
C LEU A 60 3.08 9.82 -9.03
N ALA A 61 2.77 10.64 -10.04
CA ALA A 61 1.90 11.79 -9.86
C ALA A 61 0.48 11.35 -9.47
N TRP A 62 0.00 10.26 -10.04
CA TRP A 62 -1.29 9.67 -9.67
C TRP A 62 -1.28 9.24 -8.19
N TRP A 63 -0.22 8.56 -7.76
CA TRP A 63 -0.09 8.13 -6.36
C TRP A 63 -0.03 9.32 -5.40
N ARG A 64 0.67 10.38 -5.78
CA ARG A 64 0.72 11.60 -4.97
C ARG A 64 -0.68 12.18 -4.77
N ARG A 65 -1.49 12.23 -5.83
CA ARG A 65 -2.87 12.70 -5.74
C ARG A 65 -3.74 11.75 -4.91
N GLU A 66 -3.54 10.46 -5.09
CA GLU A 66 -4.29 9.45 -4.35
C GLU A 66 -4.03 9.57 -2.84
N VAL A 67 -2.77 9.76 -2.44
CA VAL A 67 -2.41 9.96 -1.04
C VAL A 67 -3.11 11.21 -0.49
N ALA A 68 -3.04 12.34 -1.22
CA ALA A 68 -3.68 13.59 -0.80
C ALA A 68 -5.20 13.41 -0.66
N THR A 69 -5.85 12.78 -1.65
CA THR A 69 -7.28 12.54 -1.62
C THR A 69 -7.68 11.61 -0.47
N SER A 70 -6.81 10.64 -0.16
CA SER A 70 -7.05 9.70 0.94
C SER A 70 -7.08 10.42 2.30
N PHE A 71 -6.19 11.40 2.50
CA PHE A 71 -6.20 12.18 3.73
C PHE A 71 -7.41 13.12 3.81
N GLU A 72 -8.08 13.39 2.69
CA GLU A 72 -9.36 14.09 2.66
C GLU A 72 -10.55 13.15 2.90
N GLY A 73 -10.30 11.85 3.10
CA GLY A 73 -11.33 10.86 3.38
C GLY A 73 -11.92 10.20 2.13
N ARG A 74 -11.26 10.30 0.98
CA ARG A 74 -11.76 9.77 -0.30
C ARG A 74 -10.76 8.84 -0.98
N PRO A 75 -10.28 7.75 -0.30
CA PRO A 75 -9.36 6.81 -0.93
C PRO A 75 -10.07 6.00 -2.01
N SER A 76 -9.46 5.88 -3.18
CA SER A 76 -10.03 5.12 -4.30
C SER A 76 -9.30 3.78 -4.52
N HIS A 77 -8.00 3.70 -4.27
CA HIS A 77 -7.25 2.46 -4.44
C HIS A 77 -7.39 1.58 -3.19
N PRO A 78 -7.52 0.24 -3.35
CA PRO A 78 -7.67 -0.67 -2.21
C PRO A 78 -6.57 -0.53 -1.14
N VAL A 79 -5.33 -0.28 -1.56
CA VAL A 79 -4.21 -0.06 -0.62
C VAL A 79 -4.50 1.14 0.27
N MET A 80 -4.96 2.26 -0.31
CA MET A 80 -5.27 3.45 0.46
C MET A 80 -6.56 3.30 1.27
N GLN A 81 -7.52 2.52 0.76
CA GLN A 81 -8.73 2.21 1.52
C GLN A 81 -8.42 1.42 2.79
N ALA A 82 -7.39 0.57 2.76
CA ALA A 82 -6.93 -0.16 3.94
C ALA A 82 -6.06 0.70 4.84
N LEU A 83 -5.20 1.55 4.27
CA LEU A 83 -4.20 2.30 5.02
C LEU A 83 -4.76 3.57 5.66
N GLN A 84 -5.65 4.29 4.97
CA GLN A 84 -6.12 5.59 5.43
C GLN A 84 -6.79 5.54 6.83
N PRO A 85 -7.69 4.59 7.14
CA PRO A 85 -8.27 4.54 8.47
C PRO A 85 -7.22 4.31 9.57
N ILE A 86 -6.17 3.55 9.25
CA ILE A 86 -5.07 3.28 10.19
C ILE A 86 -4.23 4.53 10.39
N ALA A 87 -3.88 5.21 9.29
CA ALA A 87 -3.09 6.43 9.35
C ALA A 87 -3.81 7.54 10.11
N ALA A 88 -5.14 7.59 10.04
CA ALA A 88 -5.93 8.58 10.74
C ALA A 88 -5.88 8.41 12.26
N GLU A 89 -5.57 7.20 12.77
CA GLU A 89 -5.44 6.93 14.19
C GLU A 89 -4.06 7.33 14.73
N PHE A 90 -3.09 7.47 13.87
CA PHE A 90 -1.71 7.77 14.22
C PHE A 90 -1.28 9.09 13.59
#